data_a7a20648f3cd9beff60a3ffe4ca35f29
#
_entry.id   a7a20648f3cd9beff60a3ffe4ca35f29
#
_cell.length_a   1.000
_cell.length_b   1.000
_cell.length_c   1.000
_cell.angle_alpha   90.00
_cell.angle_beta   90.00
_cell.angle_gamma   90.00
#
_symmetry.space_group_name_H-M   'P 1'
#
loop_
_entity.id
_entity.type
_entity.pdbx_description
1 polymer ?
#
loop_
_entity_poly.entity_id
_entity_poly.type
_entity_poly.pdbx_seq_one_letter_code
_entity_poly.pdbx_strand_id
1 'polypeptide(L)'
;MDEILMILTEIGLPFVYSHFAEGESPDPPFVIYLLPGSDNFSADGRVYYKVAEVQIELYTNEKNPQMETLVEEVLDSREIFYNKSEVYIDSEKLYEVLYSFEMEASYAE
;
A
#
# COMPACT_ATOMS: atom_id res chain seq x y z
N MET A 1 -1.09 16.92 4.81
CA MET A 1 -0.57 15.61 4.41
C MET A 1 -1.74 14.75 4.00
N ASP A 2 -1.63 14.04 2.91
CA ASP A 2 -2.73 13.19 2.46
C ASP A 2 -2.85 11.92 3.32
N GLU A 3 -3.98 11.25 3.18
CA GLU A 3 -4.32 10.07 4.00
C GLU A 3 -3.33 8.93 3.80
N ILE A 4 -2.84 8.73 2.57
CA ILE A 4 -1.91 7.65 2.27
C ILE A 4 -0.59 7.85 3.01
N LEU A 5 -0.05 9.07 3.00
CA LEU A 5 1.21 9.36 3.70
C LEU A 5 1.03 9.23 5.22
N MET A 6 -0.14 9.56 5.73
CA MET A 6 -0.44 9.37 7.15
C MET A 6 -0.45 7.89 7.52
N ILE A 7 -1.06 7.06 6.68
CA ILE A 7 -1.07 5.60 6.88
C ILE A 7 0.37 5.06 6.89
N LEU A 8 1.15 5.43 5.90
CA LEU A 8 2.53 4.95 5.77
C LEU A 8 3.40 5.40 6.94
N THR A 9 3.20 6.64 7.39
CA THR A 9 3.92 7.16 8.55
C THR A 9 3.56 6.40 9.82
N GLU A 10 2.29 6.06 10.01
CA GLU A 10 1.84 5.27 11.16
C GLU A 10 2.41 3.85 11.15
N ILE A 11 2.55 3.25 9.97
CA ILE A 11 3.18 1.93 9.85
C ILE A 11 4.62 1.99 10.36
N GLY A 12 5.33 3.08 10.07
CA GLY A 12 6.63 3.32 10.66
C GLY A 12 7.81 2.61 10.02
N LEU A 13 7.62 1.98 8.88
CA LEU A 13 8.69 1.34 8.12
C LEU A 13 9.18 2.28 7.01
N PRO A 14 10.41 2.09 6.51
CA PRO A 14 10.85 2.83 5.33
C PRO A 14 9.89 2.60 4.17
N PHE A 15 9.52 3.66 3.47
CA PHE A 15 8.58 3.53 2.35
C PHE A 15 8.95 4.46 1.19
N VAL A 16 8.51 4.07 -0.01
CA VAL A 16 8.72 4.85 -1.22
C VAL A 16 7.58 4.59 -2.19
N TYR A 17 7.33 5.53 -3.07
CA TYR A 17 6.38 5.34 -4.16
C TYR A 17 7.04 4.59 -5.31
N SER A 18 6.39 3.51 -5.75
CA SER A 18 6.77 2.69 -6.90
C SER A 18 8.05 1.85 -6.71
N HIS A 19 9.18 2.47 -6.43
CA HIS A 19 10.43 1.74 -6.26
C HIS A 19 11.49 2.64 -5.61
N PHE A 20 12.48 2.01 -4.98
CA PHE A 20 13.66 2.73 -4.51
C PHE A 20 14.61 2.96 -5.67
N ALA A 21 15.38 4.04 -5.61
CA ALA A 21 16.44 4.27 -6.60
C ALA A 21 17.45 3.13 -6.53
N GLU A 22 18.09 2.82 -7.65
CA GLU A 22 19.07 1.75 -7.69
C GLU A 22 20.15 1.96 -6.63
N GLY A 23 20.38 0.91 -5.85
CA GLY A 23 21.38 0.94 -4.78
C GLY A 23 20.91 1.62 -3.49
N GLU A 24 19.69 2.15 -3.45
CA GLU A 24 19.18 2.86 -2.27
C GLU A 24 18.12 2.08 -1.49
N SER A 25 17.81 0.86 -1.91
CA SER A 25 16.84 0.04 -1.19
C SER A 25 17.38 -0.30 0.21
N PRO A 26 16.61 -0.01 1.27
CA PRO A 26 17.04 -0.38 2.63
C PRO A 26 16.95 -1.89 2.83
N ASP A 27 17.48 -2.34 3.94
CA ASP A 27 17.28 -3.74 4.35
C ASP A 27 15.79 -3.94 4.69
N PRO A 28 15.21 -5.10 4.37
CA PRO A 28 13.84 -5.39 4.81
C PRO A 28 13.74 -5.40 6.33
N PRO A 29 12.58 -5.04 6.91
CA PRO A 29 11.33 -4.76 6.21
C PRO A 29 11.24 -3.35 5.64
N PHE A 30 10.55 -3.22 4.51
CA PHE A 30 10.23 -1.92 3.94
C PHE A 30 8.91 -2.02 3.16
N VAL A 31 8.39 -0.86 2.76
CA VAL A 31 7.09 -0.76 2.09
C VAL A 31 7.24 0.02 0.78
N ILE A 32 6.58 -0.47 -0.25
CA ILE A 32 6.41 0.25 -1.51
C ILE A 32 4.91 0.48 -1.68
N TYR A 33 4.52 1.67 -2.11
CA TYR A 33 3.12 1.94 -2.37
C TYR A 33 2.91 2.44 -3.79
N LEU A 34 1.72 2.18 -4.31
CA LEU A 34 1.36 2.49 -5.70
C LEU A 34 -0.08 3.01 -5.74
N LEU A 35 -0.33 3.89 -6.71
CA LEU A 35 -1.67 4.34 -7.06
C LEU A 35 -1.91 3.93 -8.51
N PRO A 36 -2.20 2.63 -8.76
CA PRO A 36 -2.16 2.08 -10.11
C PRO A 36 -3.30 2.52 -11.01
N GLY A 37 -4.40 3.02 -10.46
CA GLY A 37 -5.53 3.40 -11.28
C GLY A 37 -6.65 4.02 -10.48
N SER A 38 -7.79 4.14 -11.12
CA SER A 38 -8.97 4.70 -10.48
C SER A 38 -10.20 3.89 -10.86
N ASP A 39 -11.22 3.96 -10.00
CA ASP A 39 -12.52 3.33 -10.20
C ASP A 39 -13.57 4.40 -9.90
N ASN A 40 -13.82 5.25 -10.89
CA ASN A 40 -14.69 6.41 -10.70
C ASN A 40 -16.16 6.07 -10.91
N PHE A 41 -17.01 6.60 -10.05
CA PHE A 41 -18.45 6.55 -10.26
C PHE A 41 -18.89 7.68 -11.17
N SER A 42 -19.75 7.36 -12.12
CA SER A 42 -20.33 8.37 -13.00
C SER A 42 -21.85 8.20 -13.07
N ALA A 43 -22.54 9.33 -13.28
CA ALA A 43 -23.97 9.35 -13.53
C ALA A 43 -24.25 10.50 -14.46
N ASP A 44 -25.18 10.30 -15.43
CA ASP A 44 -25.52 11.29 -16.44
C ASP A 44 -24.31 11.83 -17.19
N GLY A 45 -23.29 10.96 -17.42
CA GLY A 45 -22.09 11.34 -18.14
C GLY A 45 -21.11 12.18 -17.36
N ARG A 46 -21.30 12.33 -16.06
CA ARG A 46 -20.40 13.08 -15.18
C ARG A 46 -19.76 12.19 -14.15
N VAL A 47 -18.55 12.56 -13.74
CA VAL A 47 -17.86 11.88 -12.64
C VAL A 47 -18.32 12.54 -11.34
N TYR A 48 -19.14 11.82 -10.57
CA TYR A 48 -19.62 12.29 -9.28
C TYR A 48 -18.67 11.96 -8.15
N TYR A 49 -17.89 10.90 -8.33
CA TYR A 49 -17.11 10.34 -7.25
C TYR A 49 -15.82 9.77 -7.81
N LYS A 50 -14.71 10.30 -7.37
CA LYS A 50 -13.40 9.82 -7.80
C LYS A 50 -12.82 8.91 -6.74
N VAL A 51 -12.42 7.72 -7.15
CA VAL A 51 -11.86 6.70 -6.28
C VAL A 51 -10.48 6.32 -6.79
N ALA A 52 -9.49 6.37 -5.92
CA ALA A 52 -8.15 5.95 -6.24
C ALA A 52 -7.94 4.51 -5.76
N GLU A 53 -7.36 3.69 -6.62
CA GLU A 53 -6.87 2.37 -6.21
C GLU A 53 -5.53 2.57 -5.52
N VAL A 54 -5.34 1.86 -4.40
CA VAL A 54 -4.10 1.95 -3.62
C VAL A 54 -3.56 0.55 -3.41
N GLN A 55 -2.25 0.41 -3.57
CA GLN A 55 -1.55 -0.82 -3.26
C GLN A 55 -0.42 -0.50 -2.28
N ILE A 56 -0.34 -1.29 -1.22
CA ILE A 56 0.75 -1.23 -0.26
C ILE A 56 1.42 -2.59 -0.29
N GLU A 57 2.71 -2.61 -0.59
CA GLU A 57 3.50 -3.84 -0.69
C GLU A 57 4.49 -3.87 0.47
N LEU A 58 4.33 -4.85 1.34
CA LEU A 58 5.23 -5.08 2.46
C LEU A 58 6.26 -6.12 2.06
N TYR A 59 7.54 -5.77 2.16
CA TYR A 59 8.64 -6.68 1.83
C TYR A 59 9.39 -7.09 3.08
N THR A 60 9.58 -8.39 3.24
CA THR A 60 10.34 -8.97 4.35
C THR A 60 11.25 -10.06 3.81
N ASN A 61 12.31 -10.41 4.57
CA ASN A 61 13.22 -11.48 4.16
C ASN A 61 12.52 -12.83 4.13
N GLU A 62 11.60 -13.05 5.06
CA GLU A 62 10.85 -14.28 5.18
C GLU A 62 9.45 -13.96 5.68
N LYS A 63 8.57 -14.95 5.67
CA LYS A 63 7.20 -14.77 6.17
C LYS A 63 7.24 -14.18 7.56
N ASN A 64 6.60 -13.01 7.74
CA ASN A 64 6.67 -12.27 8.99
C ASN A 64 5.30 -11.78 9.43
N PRO A 65 4.51 -12.62 10.11
CA PRO A 65 3.17 -12.23 10.55
C PRO A 65 3.13 -11.01 11.46
N GLN A 66 4.20 -10.75 12.22
CA GLN A 66 4.26 -9.57 13.09
C GLN A 66 4.26 -8.27 12.29
N MET A 67 5.02 -8.23 11.20
CA MET A 67 5.05 -7.07 10.32
C MET A 67 3.74 -6.91 9.56
N GLU A 68 3.12 -8.03 9.18
CA GLU A 68 1.80 -8.00 8.55
C GLU A 68 0.77 -7.41 9.51
N THR A 69 0.79 -7.82 10.77
CA THR A 69 -0.11 -7.29 11.79
C THR A 69 0.07 -5.78 11.96
N LEU A 70 1.31 -5.31 11.93
CA LEU A 70 1.61 -3.89 12.05
C LEU A 70 0.89 -3.08 10.96
N VAL A 71 0.96 -3.53 9.71
CA VAL A 71 0.28 -2.88 8.60
C VAL A 71 -1.23 -2.98 8.75
N GLU A 72 -1.72 -4.19 9.08
CA GLU A 72 -3.15 -4.45 9.16
C GLU A 72 -3.81 -3.67 10.28
N GLU A 73 -3.14 -3.50 11.42
CA GLU A 73 -3.69 -2.70 12.52
C GLU A 73 -3.92 -1.25 12.11
N VAL A 74 -3.01 -0.68 11.34
CA VAL A 74 -3.19 0.70 10.85
C VAL A 74 -4.39 0.79 9.90
N LEU A 75 -4.50 -0.15 8.95
CA LEU A 75 -5.62 -0.18 8.02
C LEU A 75 -6.94 -0.41 8.75
N ASP A 76 -6.95 -1.35 9.69
CA ASP A 76 -8.17 -1.67 10.46
C ASP A 76 -8.60 -0.48 11.33
N SER A 77 -7.66 0.23 11.93
CA SER A 77 -7.97 1.39 12.77
C SER A 77 -8.63 2.52 11.98
N ARG A 78 -8.42 2.54 10.67
CA ARG A 78 -9.01 3.52 9.76
C ARG A 78 -10.23 2.99 9.04
N GLU A 79 -10.68 1.79 9.41
CA GLU A 79 -11.86 1.13 8.82
C GLU A 79 -11.72 0.93 7.31
N ILE A 80 -10.51 0.67 6.85
CA ILE A 80 -10.23 0.42 5.43
C ILE A 80 -10.44 -1.05 5.12
N PHE A 81 -11.33 -1.31 4.15
CA PHE A 81 -11.53 -2.66 3.63
C PHE A 81 -10.46 -2.95 2.58
N TYR A 82 -9.64 -3.96 2.81
CA TYR A 82 -8.55 -4.29 1.91
C TYR A 82 -8.58 -5.76 1.50
N ASN A 83 -7.98 -6.06 0.36
CA ASN A 83 -7.69 -7.41 -0.07
C ASN A 83 -6.22 -7.68 0.18
N LYS A 84 -5.90 -8.90 0.58
CA LYS A 84 -4.54 -9.29 0.93
C LYS A 84 -4.11 -10.49 0.09
N SER A 85 -2.90 -10.43 -0.46
CA SER A 85 -2.29 -11.56 -1.14
C SER A 85 -0.80 -11.56 -0.84
N GLU A 86 -0.12 -12.68 -1.11
CA GLU A 86 1.29 -12.78 -0.85
C GLU A 86 2.01 -13.61 -1.91
N VAL A 87 3.28 -13.33 -2.11
CA VAL A 87 4.13 -14.07 -3.03
C VAL A 87 5.57 -14.02 -2.53
N TYR A 88 6.31 -15.11 -2.76
CA TYR A 88 7.74 -15.11 -2.52
C TYR A 88 8.45 -14.82 -3.84
N ILE A 89 9.30 -13.79 -3.85
CA ILE A 89 10.06 -13.38 -5.04
C ILE A 89 11.42 -14.05 -4.96
N ASP A 90 11.53 -15.21 -5.59
CA ASP A 90 12.74 -16.03 -5.51
C ASP A 90 13.98 -15.32 -6.01
N SER A 91 13.85 -14.57 -7.11
CA SER A 91 14.99 -13.86 -7.70
C SER A 91 15.59 -12.81 -6.76
N GLU A 92 14.83 -12.29 -5.83
CA GLU A 92 15.28 -11.25 -4.90
C GLU A 92 15.37 -11.74 -3.47
N LYS A 93 14.94 -12.98 -3.22
CA LYS A 93 14.90 -13.57 -1.88
C LYS A 93 14.06 -12.71 -0.91
N LEU A 94 12.93 -12.21 -1.41
CA LEU A 94 12.02 -11.37 -0.64
C LEU A 94 10.62 -11.94 -0.63
N TYR A 95 9.95 -11.79 0.50
CA TYR A 95 8.54 -12.08 0.66
C TYR A 95 7.77 -10.79 0.46
N GLU A 96 6.75 -10.81 -0.39
CA GLU A 96 5.89 -9.65 -0.62
C GLU A 96 4.48 -9.95 -0.16
N VAL A 97 3.92 -9.08 0.68
CA VAL A 97 2.50 -9.11 1.03
C VAL A 97 1.87 -7.86 0.46
N LEU A 98 0.87 -8.05 -0.39
CA LEU A 98 0.17 -6.98 -1.07
C LEU A 98 -1.16 -6.70 -0.38
N TYR A 99 -1.39 -5.45 -0.03
CA TYR A 99 -2.66 -4.94 0.47
C TYR A 99 -3.22 -3.98 -0.58
N SER A 100 -4.40 -4.29 -1.11
CA SER A 100 -5.03 -3.43 -2.10
C SER A 100 -6.39 -2.97 -1.61
N PHE A 101 -6.68 -1.69 -1.83
CA PHE A 101 -7.93 -1.08 -1.38
C PHE A 101 -8.21 0.17 -2.20
N GLU A 102 -9.38 0.75 -1.97
CA GLU A 102 -9.79 1.97 -2.66
C GLU A 102 -10.02 3.08 -1.64
N MET A 103 -9.74 4.31 -2.05
CA MET A 103 -9.97 5.50 -1.23
C MET A 103 -10.52 6.61 -2.13
N GLU A 104 -11.28 7.53 -1.54
CA GLU A 104 -11.64 8.74 -2.26
C GLU A 104 -10.37 9.44 -2.73
N ALA A 105 -10.37 9.92 -3.97
CA ALA A 105 -9.17 10.51 -4.56
C ALA A 105 -8.64 11.70 -3.76
N SER A 106 -9.53 12.45 -3.09
CA SER A 106 -9.12 13.57 -2.24
C SER A 106 -8.26 13.14 -1.06
N TYR A 107 -8.36 11.88 -0.65
CA TYR A 107 -7.54 11.32 0.43
C TYR A 107 -6.24 10.71 -0.09
N ALA A 108 -6.18 10.40 -1.37
CA ALA A 108 -5.03 9.76 -1.98
C ALA A 108 -4.00 10.75 -2.54
N GLU A 109 -4.37 12.00 -2.65
CA GLU A 109 -3.49 13.05 -3.21
C GLU A 109 -2.46 13.58 -2.22
#